data_c42b11eea785401e3debe26425979fc7
#
_entry.id   c42b11eea785401e3debe26425979fc7
#
_cell.length_a   1.000
_cell.length_b   1.000
_cell.length_c   1.000
_cell.angle_alpha   90.00
_cell.angle_beta   90.00
_cell.angle_gamma   90.00
#
_symmetry.space_group_name_H-M   'P 1'
#
loop_
_entity.id
_entity.type
_entity.pdbx_description
1 polymer ?
#
loop_
_entity_poly.entity_id
_entity_poly.type
_entity_poly.pdbx_seq_one_letter_code
_entity_poly.pdbx_strand_id
1 'polypeptide(L)'
;VITGGYPTRVLRLSPTGARHVAGWWSGTPVPGHQKARALARRLLDTGIAHPVLPSSGAPGPGDVTVVIPVRDRVAELARCLAGLSGAGRVIVVDDGSRDPAAIERVAAAAGAWVLRRPVNGGPAAARNTGLAEVDTPLVAFLDSDCVPGPGWLDALLPHFTDPAVGAVAPRIVPHEAGHTWLARYEGASSTLDMGQRPSIVRPGSRVPYVPGAALVVRAAAAGPGFAEDMRVGEDVDLVWRLGASGWRVRYEPAAAMGHQHRVRLRQWFARRKDYGTSAAALELRHPGAVRPLYASVWTAVAWLAAALGHPEAGAVVAGTGTALLARRLARVTGEGWPRPAGSAAWRLAARQAGGGTLAAARPLGSAISRVWWPLALPAAVAVRRLRLPLAALVLAPPLLDWLDRRPPLDPARYVAARLLDDAGYSVGVWQGCATRRTVRPLLPLLRGRGLPHRHLCRPRLNSAGTMTSSGDSSWTEERPSASRVESMPPRSTSKTFLTPAEPLAASPHR
;
A
#
# COMPACT_ATOMS: atom_id res chain seq x y z
N VAL A 1 -7.11 -1.54 -27.06
CA VAL A 1 -7.38 -0.90 -25.76
C VAL A 1 -7.16 -1.92 -24.68
N ILE A 2 -6.46 -1.55 -23.61
CA ILE A 2 -6.25 -2.38 -22.41
C ILE A 2 -6.84 -1.67 -21.19
N THR A 3 -7.46 -2.44 -20.31
CA THR A 3 -8.06 -1.94 -19.08
C THR A 3 -7.56 -2.72 -17.89
N GLY A 4 -7.29 -2.05 -16.78
CA GLY A 4 -6.82 -2.70 -15.55
C GLY A 4 -6.25 -1.71 -14.56
N GLY A 5 -5.55 -2.23 -13.55
CA GLY A 5 -4.98 -1.44 -12.46
C GLY A 5 -6.02 -0.98 -11.43
N TYR A 6 -5.53 -0.29 -10.40
CA TYR A 6 -6.40 0.28 -9.37
C TYR A 6 -5.91 1.71 -9.03
N PRO A 7 -6.77 2.73 -9.13
CA PRO A 7 -8.10 2.70 -9.76
C PRO A 7 -8.03 2.28 -11.24
N THR A 8 -9.11 1.68 -11.75
CA THR A 8 -9.15 1.18 -13.12
C THR A 8 -8.77 2.25 -14.14
N ARG A 9 -7.85 1.90 -15.02
CA ARG A 9 -7.36 2.76 -16.11
C ARG A 9 -7.67 2.16 -17.46
N VAL A 10 -7.83 3.04 -18.44
CA VAL A 10 -8.03 2.68 -19.84
C VAL A 10 -6.85 3.24 -20.62
N LEU A 11 -6.11 2.38 -21.29
CA LEU A 11 -4.98 2.76 -22.12
C LEU A 11 -5.26 2.38 -23.57
N ARG A 12 -5.15 3.36 -24.46
CA ARG A 12 -5.13 3.11 -25.91
C ARG A 12 -3.69 2.82 -26.32
N LEU A 13 -3.49 1.68 -26.93
CA LEU A 13 -2.20 1.26 -27.49
C LEU A 13 -2.15 1.57 -28.99
N SER A 14 -0.98 1.94 -29.49
CA SER A 14 -0.71 1.90 -30.93
C SER A 14 -0.68 0.44 -31.41
N PRO A 15 -0.80 0.18 -32.74
CA PRO A 15 -0.68 -1.19 -33.26
C PRO A 15 0.62 -1.89 -32.82
N THR A 16 1.74 -1.18 -32.84
CA THR A 16 3.04 -1.68 -32.37
C THR A 16 3.03 -1.94 -30.85
N GLY A 17 2.45 -1.03 -30.07
CA GLY A 17 2.31 -1.22 -28.61
C GLY A 17 1.42 -2.42 -28.28
N ALA A 18 0.35 -2.66 -29.04
CA ALA A 18 -0.50 -3.83 -28.86
C ALA A 18 0.24 -5.14 -29.17
N ARG A 19 1.06 -5.18 -30.24
CA ARG A 19 1.92 -6.34 -30.56
C ARG A 19 2.94 -6.62 -29.44
N HIS A 20 3.60 -5.58 -28.92
CA HIS A 20 4.51 -5.74 -27.78
C HIS A 20 3.80 -6.33 -26.57
N VAL A 21 2.64 -5.78 -26.19
CA VAL A 21 1.88 -6.28 -25.03
C VAL A 21 1.43 -7.72 -25.23
N ALA A 22 0.97 -8.09 -26.42
CA ALA A 22 0.60 -9.46 -26.74
C ALA A 22 1.80 -10.42 -26.62
N GLY A 23 2.97 -10.02 -27.16
CA GLY A 23 4.21 -10.80 -27.03
C GLY A 23 4.66 -10.95 -25.56
N TRP A 24 4.60 -9.88 -24.76
CA TRP A 24 4.94 -9.96 -23.34
C TRP A 24 3.98 -10.87 -22.56
N TRP A 25 2.72 -10.89 -22.94
CA TRP A 25 1.70 -11.76 -22.38
C TRP A 25 1.98 -13.24 -22.63
N SER A 26 2.59 -13.56 -23.78
CA SER A 26 3.05 -14.91 -24.11
C SER A 26 4.51 -15.20 -23.70
N GLY A 27 5.09 -14.37 -22.82
CA GLY A 27 6.41 -14.60 -22.23
C GLY A 27 7.60 -13.99 -23.01
N THR A 28 7.36 -13.25 -24.10
CA THR A 28 8.45 -12.57 -24.80
C THR A 28 9.08 -11.49 -23.91
N PRO A 29 10.41 -11.41 -23.79
CA PRO A 29 11.08 -10.37 -23.00
C PRO A 29 10.80 -8.97 -23.53
N VAL A 30 10.83 -7.97 -22.62
CA VAL A 30 10.72 -6.55 -22.99
C VAL A 30 11.97 -6.14 -23.80
N PRO A 31 11.81 -5.66 -25.05
CA PRO A 31 12.94 -5.22 -25.85
C PRO A 31 13.70 -4.05 -25.22
N GLY A 32 15.01 -3.97 -25.49
CA GLY A 32 15.88 -2.95 -24.90
C GLY A 32 15.63 -1.51 -25.36
N HIS A 33 14.84 -1.27 -26.39
CA HIS A 33 14.62 0.07 -26.93
C HIS A 33 13.67 0.92 -26.05
N GLN A 34 13.90 2.23 -26.04
CA GLN A 34 13.27 3.19 -25.13
C GLN A 34 11.72 3.14 -25.14
N LYS A 35 11.07 3.03 -26.33
CA LYS A 35 9.60 3.03 -26.45
C LYS A 35 8.96 1.80 -25.78
N ALA A 36 9.55 0.60 -25.95
CA ALA A 36 9.06 -0.61 -25.31
C ALA A 36 9.24 -0.54 -23.77
N ARG A 37 10.41 -0.12 -23.31
CA ARG A 37 10.67 0.09 -21.86
C ARG A 37 9.70 1.10 -21.26
N ALA A 38 9.43 2.22 -21.93
CA ALA A 38 8.47 3.23 -21.46
C ALA A 38 7.04 2.68 -21.37
N LEU A 39 6.61 1.86 -22.35
CA LEU A 39 5.31 1.20 -22.32
C LEU A 39 5.22 0.18 -21.17
N ALA A 40 6.21 -0.71 -21.05
CA ALA A 40 6.28 -1.68 -19.95
C ALA A 40 6.24 -0.99 -18.60
N ARG A 41 7.06 0.07 -18.42
CA ARG A 41 7.09 0.89 -17.21
C ARG A 41 5.73 1.49 -16.89
N ARG A 42 5.01 2.02 -17.88
CA ARG A 42 3.67 2.57 -17.72
C ARG A 42 2.66 1.51 -17.29
N LEU A 43 2.75 0.27 -17.78
CA LEU A 43 1.88 -0.83 -17.37
C LEU A 43 2.14 -1.24 -15.93
N LEU A 44 3.42 -1.33 -15.52
CA LEU A 44 3.82 -1.61 -14.15
C LEU A 44 3.38 -0.51 -13.18
N ASP A 45 3.61 0.77 -13.52
CA ASP A 45 3.25 1.92 -12.68
C ASP A 45 1.74 2.11 -12.51
N THR A 46 0.96 1.64 -13.48
CA THR A 46 -0.51 1.68 -13.39
C THR A 46 -1.09 0.47 -12.68
N GLY A 47 -0.28 -0.56 -12.40
CA GLY A 47 -0.72 -1.84 -11.83
C GLY A 47 -1.59 -2.65 -12.81
N ILE A 48 -1.49 -2.38 -14.12
CA ILE A 48 -2.15 -3.18 -15.17
C ILE A 48 -1.40 -4.50 -15.37
N ALA A 49 -0.09 -4.49 -15.17
CA ALA A 49 0.77 -5.66 -15.22
C ALA A 49 1.70 -5.69 -14.00
N HIS A 50 2.19 -6.88 -13.70
CA HIS A 50 3.25 -7.13 -12.72
C HIS A 50 4.48 -7.70 -13.42
N PRO A 51 5.71 -7.49 -12.91
CA PRO A 51 6.90 -8.07 -13.51
C PRO A 51 6.93 -9.56 -13.24
N VAL A 52 7.39 -10.33 -14.22
CA VAL A 52 7.97 -11.65 -13.98
C VAL A 52 9.43 -11.40 -13.63
N LEU A 53 9.82 -11.82 -12.44
CA LEU A 53 11.13 -11.53 -11.89
C LEU A 53 12.19 -12.46 -12.50
N PRO A 54 13.41 -11.97 -12.75
CA PRO A 54 14.48 -12.81 -13.26
C PRO A 54 14.96 -13.79 -12.17
N SER A 55 15.38 -14.98 -12.59
CA SER A 55 15.98 -15.99 -11.72
C SER A 55 17.47 -15.75 -11.43
N SER A 56 18.11 -14.80 -12.11
CA SER A 56 19.54 -14.51 -11.99
C SER A 56 19.80 -13.00 -11.92
N GLY A 57 20.93 -12.62 -11.31
CA GLY A 57 21.33 -11.21 -11.17
C GLY A 57 20.57 -10.44 -10.09
N ALA A 58 19.81 -11.11 -9.25
CA ALA A 58 19.20 -10.52 -8.05
C ALA A 58 20.27 -10.34 -6.96
N PRO A 59 20.10 -9.33 -6.07
CA PRO A 59 20.86 -9.27 -4.83
C PRO A 59 20.69 -10.56 -4.02
N GLY A 60 21.73 -10.95 -3.31
CA GLY A 60 21.70 -12.09 -2.39
C GLY A 60 21.39 -11.67 -0.94
N PRO A 61 21.21 -12.64 -0.03
CA PRO A 61 21.03 -12.34 1.40
C PRO A 61 22.19 -11.56 2.01
N GLY A 62 23.43 -11.74 1.51
CA GLY A 62 24.62 -10.99 1.93
C GLY A 62 24.55 -9.48 1.60
N ASP A 63 23.72 -9.07 0.64
CA ASP A 63 23.51 -7.67 0.29
C ASP A 63 22.49 -6.97 1.20
N VAL A 64 21.99 -7.64 2.26
CA VAL A 64 20.93 -7.15 3.13
C VAL A 64 21.41 -7.11 4.59
N THR A 65 21.31 -5.93 5.22
CA THR A 65 21.37 -5.81 6.68
C THR A 65 19.95 -5.81 7.25
N VAL A 66 19.68 -6.70 8.18
CA VAL A 66 18.39 -6.76 8.89
C VAL A 66 18.46 -5.90 10.15
N VAL A 67 17.51 -4.98 10.33
CA VAL A 67 17.41 -4.09 11.50
C VAL A 67 16.14 -4.43 12.28
N ILE A 68 16.30 -4.83 13.55
CA ILE A 68 15.20 -5.27 14.44
C ILE A 68 15.11 -4.35 15.64
N PRO A 69 14.16 -3.41 15.71
CA PRO A 69 13.90 -2.66 16.92
C PRO A 69 13.23 -3.56 17.96
N VAL A 70 13.70 -3.52 19.20
CA VAL A 70 13.13 -4.31 20.30
C VAL A 70 13.06 -3.50 21.58
N ARG A 71 12.02 -3.76 22.38
CA ARG A 71 11.88 -3.27 23.73
C ARG A 71 11.11 -4.28 24.57
N ASP A 72 11.74 -4.81 25.65
CA ASP A 72 11.12 -5.71 26.63
C ASP A 72 10.52 -7.03 26.06
N ARG A 73 10.86 -7.43 24.82
CA ARG A 73 10.25 -8.57 24.09
C ARG A 73 11.24 -9.67 23.79
N VAL A 74 11.83 -10.24 24.82
CA VAL A 74 12.91 -11.23 24.71
C VAL A 74 12.46 -12.49 23.96
N ALA A 75 11.29 -13.05 24.30
CA ALA A 75 10.78 -14.27 23.71
C ALA A 75 10.36 -14.08 22.24
N GLU A 76 9.75 -12.94 21.92
CA GLU A 76 9.40 -12.58 20.54
C GLU A 76 10.66 -12.41 19.71
N LEU A 77 11.68 -11.70 20.21
CA LEU A 77 12.96 -11.52 19.56
C LEU A 77 13.64 -12.86 19.25
N ALA A 78 13.64 -13.79 20.20
CA ALA A 78 14.21 -15.13 20.02
C ALA A 78 13.56 -15.87 18.84
N ARG A 79 12.22 -15.82 18.74
CA ARG A 79 11.48 -16.42 17.60
C ARG A 79 11.77 -15.72 16.29
N CYS A 80 11.83 -14.38 16.31
CA CYS A 80 12.18 -13.59 15.14
C CYS A 80 13.55 -13.97 14.58
N LEU A 81 14.56 -13.99 15.45
CA LEU A 81 15.94 -14.33 15.08
C LEU A 81 16.09 -15.77 14.59
N ALA A 82 15.37 -16.73 15.18
CA ALA A 82 15.35 -18.12 14.72
C ALA A 82 14.84 -18.26 13.27
N GLY A 83 13.93 -17.38 12.83
CA GLY A 83 13.44 -17.35 11.44
C GLY A 83 14.39 -16.68 10.44
N LEU A 84 15.48 -16.07 10.89
CA LEU A 84 16.43 -15.33 10.05
C LEU A 84 17.62 -16.17 9.58
N SER A 85 17.56 -17.49 9.70
CA SER A 85 18.63 -18.36 9.20
C SER A 85 18.96 -18.05 7.73
N GLY A 86 20.24 -17.78 7.44
CA GLY A 86 20.72 -17.42 6.09
C GLY A 86 20.59 -15.95 5.73
N ALA A 87 20.07 -15.07 6.59
CA ALA A 87 20.20 -13.63 6.43
C ALA A 87 21.66 -13.18 6.57
N GLY A 88 22.01 -12.06 5.92
CA GLY A 88 23.33 -11.45 6.10
C GLY A 88 23.52 -10.86 7.49
N ARG A 89 24.02 -9.64 7.58
CA ARG A 89 24.21 -8.94 8.86
C ARG A 89 22.86 -8.66 9.57
N VAL A 90 22.77 -8.95 10.87
CA VAL A 90 21.58 -8.67 11.70
C VAL A 90 21.95 -7.70 12.81
N ILE A 91 21.23 -6.61 12.93
CA ILE A 91 21.38 -5.57 13.94
C ILE A 91 20.09 -5.53 14.78
N VAL A 92 20.21 -5.84 16.05
CA VAL A 92 19.14 -5.68 17.04
C VAL A 92 19.32 -4.32 17.72
N VAL A 93 18.31 -3.47 17.69
CA VAL A 93 18.34 -2.16 18.36
C VAL A 93 17.48 -2.23 19.61
N ASP A 94 18.13 -2.30 20.78
CA ASP A 94 17.46 -2.26 22.09
C ASP A 94 17.07 -0.82 22.43
N ASP A 95 15.78 -0.50 22.35
CA ASP A 95 15.23 0.84 22.61
C ASP A 95 14.86 1.04 24.10
N GLY A 96 15.84 0.85 24.98
CA GLY A 96 15.69 1.07 26.42
C GLY A 96 14.88 -0.02 27.11
N SER A 97 15.20 -1.30 26.86
CA SER A 97 14.62 -2.43 27.61
C SER A 97 15.03 -2.42 29.07
N ARG A 98 14.17 -2.97 29.95
CA ARG A 98 14.40 -3.10 31.37
C ARG A 98 15.49 -4.13 31.70
N ASP A 99 15.53 -5.23 30.96
CA ASP A 99 16.56 -6.25 31.00
C ASP A 99 17.35 -6.32 29.71
N PRO A 100 18.35 -5.43 29.55
CA PRO A 100 19.18 -5.43 28.33
C PRO A 100 20.05 -6.68 28.20
N ALA A 101 20.49 -7.24 29.31
CA ALA A 101 21.32 -8.45 29.29
C ALA A 101 20.56 -9.65 28.70
N ALA A 102 19.23 -9.73 28.90
CA ALA A 102 18.42 -10.75 28.25
C ALA A 102 18.35 -10.55 26.72
N ILE A 103 18.25 -9.29 26.25
CA ILE A 103 18.28 -8.97 24.82
C ILE A 103 19.64 -9.34 24.22
N GLU A 104 20.74 -8.96 24.89
CA GLU A 104 22.12 -9.27 24.46
C GLU A 104 22.36 -10.78 24.36
N ARG A 105 21.93 -11.56 25.36
CA ARG A 105 22.07 -13.03 25.34
C ARG A 105 21.35 -13.67 24.15
N VAL A 106 20.12 -13.26 23.88
CA VAL A 106 19.33 -13.79 22.76
C VAL A 106 19.92 -13.39 21.41
N ALA A 107 20.36 -12.14 21.27
CA ALA A 107 20.99 -11.65 20.06
C ALA A 107 22.35 -12.35 19.80
N ALA A 108 23.20 -12.49 20.83
CA ALA A 108 24.49 -13.17 20.72
C ALA A 108 24.33 -14.65 20.34
N ALA A 109 23.34 -15.35 20.89
CA ALA A 109 23.03 -16.74 20.50
C ALA A 109 22.67 -16.90 19.01
N ALA A 110 22.16 -15.85 18.39
CA ALA A 110 21.83 -15.80 16.97
C ALA A 110 22.91 -15.14 16.11
N GLY A 111 24.05 -14.73 16.67
CA GLY A 111 25.12 -14.03 15.95
C GLY A 111 24.73 -12.60 15.52
N ALA A 112 23.74 -11.99 16.15
CA ALA A 112 23.27 -10.64 15.85
C ALA A 112 24.01 -9.58 16.70
N TRP A 113 24.25 -8.40 16.12
CA TRP A 113 24.82 -7.25 16.81
C TRP A 113 23.74 -6.50 17.59
N VAL A 114 24.09 -6.03 18.80
CA VAL A 114 23.17 -5.22 19.60
C VAL A 114 23.65 -3.78 19.66
N LEU A 115 22.74 -2.87 19.28
CA LEU A 115 22.89 -1.43 19.52
C LEU A 115 21.95 -1.02 20.62
N ARG A 116 22.48 -0.50 21.71
CA ARG A 116 21.67 -0.08 22.84
C ARG A 116 21.37 1.43 22.79
N ARG A 117 20.12 1.76 22.89
CA ARG A 117 19.63 3.12 23.20
C ARG A 117 19.32 3.20 24.69
N PRO A 118 19.91 4.13 25.45
CA PRO A 118 19.67 4.20 26.91
C PRO A 118 18.23 4.64 27.25
N VAL A 119 17.60 5.40 26.36
CA VAL A 119 16.27 5.95 26.53
C VAL A 119 15.38 5.54 25.36
N ASN A 120 14.15 5.11 25.68
CA ASN A 120 13.16 4.76 24.66
C ASN A 120 12.78 5.96 23.80
N GLY A 121 13.11 5.89 22.53
CA GLY A 121 12.73 6.87 21.50
C GLY A 121 11.59 6.41 20.60
N GLY A 122 11.15 5.16 20.75
CA GLY A 122 10.13 4.53 19.90
C GLY A 122 10.65 3.87 18.64
N PRO A 123 9.78 3.19 17.88
CA PRO A 123 10.20 2.33 16.77
C PRO A 123 10.88 3.10 15.62
N ALA A 124 10.49 4.34 15.35
CA ALA A 124 11.11 5.17 14.33
C ALA A 124 12.58 5.46 14.67
N ALA A 125 12.84 5.95 15.89
CA ALA A 125 14.18 6.27 16.36
C ALA A 125 15.07 5.03 16.45
N ALA A 126 14.53 3.90 16.91
CA ALA A 126 15.27 2.64 16.93
C ALA A 126 15.65 2.15 15.53
N ARG A 127 14.71 2.20 14.56
CA ARG A 127 15.02 1.84 13.17
C ARG A 127 16.04 2.78 12.54
N ASN A 128 15.99 4.09 12.84
CA ASN A 128 16.98 5.06 12.36
C ASN A 128 18.37 4.81 12.97
N THR A 129 18.45 4.45 14.26
CA THR A 129 19.71 4.05 14.90
C THR A 129 20.35 2.87 14.16
N GLY A 130 19.55 1.84 13.86
CA GLY A 130 20.05 0.70 13.07
C GLY A 130 20.38 1.06 11.63
N LEU A 131 19.59 1.94 10.99
CA LEU A 131 19.82 2.40 9.62
C LEU A 131 21.17 3.11 9.45
N ALA A 132 21.60 3.85 10.47
CA ALA A 132 22.89 4.55 10.45
C ALA A 132 24.11 3.61 10.39
N GLU A 133 23.94 2.36 10.81
CA GLU A 133 24.99 1.32 10.80
C GLU A 133 24.92 0.39 9.58
N VAL A 134 24.02 0.69 8.63
CA VAL A 134 23.85 -0.12 7.42
C VAL A 134 24.89 0.27 6.36
N ASP A 135 25.71 -0.69 5.99
CA ASP A 135 26.74 -0.59 4.94
C ASP A 135 26.40 -1.39 3.66
N THR A 136 25.34 -2.17 3.70
CA THR A 136 24.86 -2.98 2.57
C THR A 136 23.92 -2.20 1.64
N PRO A 137 23.79 -2.61 0.35
CA PRO A 137 22.90 -1.96 -0.61
C PRO A 137 21.42 -1.94 -0.19
N LEU A 138 21.00 -2.92 0.61
CA LEU A 138 19.62 -3.10 1.06
C LEU A 138 19.58 -3.20 2.58
N VAL A 139 18.50 -2.66 3.16
CA VAL A 139 18.16 -2.83 4.57
C VAL A 139 16.77 -3.47 4.69
N ALA A 140 16.64 -4.47 5.55
CA ALA A 140 15.38 -5.07 5.91
C ALA A 140 14.99 -4.62 7.33
N PHE A 141 13.95 -3.81 7.47
CA PHE A 141 13.36 -3.52 8.77
C PHE A 141 12.38 -4.63 9.11
N LEU A 142 12.48 -5.16 10.32
CA LEU A 142 11.65 -6.27 10.80
C LEU A 142 11.29 -6.04 12.28
N ASP A 143 9.99 -6.04 12.61
CA ASP A 143 9.56 -5.94 14.00
C ASP A 143 9.91 -7.21 14.78
N SER A 144 10.29 -7.08 16.05
CA SER A 144 10.70 -8.21 16.91
C SER A 144 9.62 -9.25 17.16
N ASP A 145 8.35 -8.95 16.90
CA ASP A 145 7.21 -9.87 16.97
C ASP A 145 6.79 -10.47 15.62
N CYS A 146 7.65 -10.33 14.60
CA CYS A 146 7.52 -10.98 13.31
C CYS A 146 8.41 -12.20 13.20
N VAL A 147 7.91 -13.24 12.53
CA VAL A 147 8.65 -14.47 12.22
C VAL A 147 8.70 -14.63 10.71
N PRO A 148 9.89 -14.51 10.10
CA PRO A 148 10.05 -14.71 8.66
C PRO A 148 9.63 -16.11 8.22
N GLY A 149 8.85 -16.20 7.15
CA GLY A 149 8.56 -17.46 6.49
C GLY A 149 9.73 -17.96 5.64
N PRO A 150 9.80 -19.25 5.32
CA PRO A 150 10.86 -19.80 4.48
C PRO A 150 10.96 -19.07 3.13
N GLY A 151 12.18 -18.76 2.68
CA GLY A 151 12.44 -18.13 1.37
C GLY A 151 11.91 -16.70 1.22
N TRP A 152 11.64 -15.99 2.31
CA TRP A 152 11.08 -14.64 2.25
C TRP A 152 11.96 -13.65 1.50
N LEU A 153 13.30 -13.72 1.68
CA LEU A 153 14.23 -12.90 0.93
C LEU A 153 14.29 -13.29 -0.55
N ASP A 154 14.23 -14.60 -0.84
CA ASP A 154 14.26 -15.10 -2.22
C ASP A 154 13.07 -14.57 -3.04
N ALA A 155 11.92 -14.36 -2.41
CA ALA A 155 10.76 -13.77 -3.05
C ALA A 155 10.84 -12.24 -3.18
N LEU A 156 11.55 -11.54 -2.29
CA LEU A 156 11.60 -10.07 -2.29
C LEU A 156 12.79 -9.51 -3.08
N LEU A 157 13.97 -10.11 -2.96
CA LEU A 157 15.21 -9.56 -3.53
C LEU A 157 15.22 -9.44 -5.06
N PRO A 158 14.59 -10.36 -5.83
CA PRO A 158 14.54 -10.23 -7.28
C PRO A 158 13.87 -8.93 -7.77
N HIS A 159 13.00 -8.31 -6.97
CA HIS A 159 12.42 -7.01 -7.33
C HIS A 159 13.45 -5.88 -7.46
N PHE A 160 14.56 -5.97 -6.73
CA PHE A 160 15.61 -4.95 -6.72
C PHE A 160 16.54 -5.01 -7.93
N THR A 161 16.34 -5.95 -8.84
CA THR A 161 16.94 -5.91 -10.19
C THR A 161 16.42 -4.72 -11.01
N ASP A 162 15.19 -4.22 -10.73
CA ASP A 162 14.74 -2.90 -11.22
C ASP A 162 15.37 -1.80 -10.35
N PRO A 163 16.27 -0.97 -10.89
CA PRO A 163 16.92 0.10 -10.11
C PRO A 163 15.93 1.17 -9.62
N ALA A 164 14.71 1.22 -10.15
CA ALA A 164 13.69 2.15 -9.70
C ALA A 164 12.85 1.60 -8.52
N VAL A 165 13.06 0.35 -8.10
CA VAL A 165 12.41 -0.20 -6.91
C VAL A 165 13.20 0.27 -5.68
N GLY A 166 12.53 1.08 -4.85
CA GLY A 166 13.07 1.61 -3.59
C GLY A 166 12.71 0.75 -2.39
N ALA A 167 11.56 0.06 -2.41
CA ALA A 167 11.17 -0.82 -1.32
C ALA A 167 10.24 -1.94 -1.77
N VAL A 168 10.27 -3.07 -1.05
CA VAL A 168 9.39 -4.22 -1.23
C VAL A 168 8.94 -4.73 0.14
N ALA A 169 7.63 -4.93 0.30
CA ALA A 169 7.05 -5.46 1.52
C ALA A 169 6.44 -6.85 1.30
N PRO A 170 6.62 -7.79 2.23
CA PRO A 170 5.95 -9.10 2.25
C PRO A 170 4.51 -8.98 2.75
N ARG A 171 3.77 -10.06 2.65
CA ARG A 171 2.47 -10.23 3.29
C ARG A 171 2.64 -10.53 4.78
N ILE A 172 1.89 -9.82 5.62
CA ILE A 172 1.84 -10.07 7.05
C ILE A 172 0.64 -10.94 7.35
N VAL A 173 0.89 -12.12 7.93
CA VAL A 173 -0.14 -13.12 8.28
C VAL A 173 -0.09 -13.42 9.78
N PRO A 174 -1.13 -14.01 10.37
CA PRO A 174 -1.04 -14.51 11.74
C PRO A 174 0.09 -15.52 11.89
N HIS A 175 0.92 -15.40 12.92
CA HIS A 175 1.96 -16.39 13.21
C HIS A 175 1.35 -17.73 13.65
N GLU A 176 0.29 -17.65 14.46
CA GLU A 176 -0.44 -18.80 14.98
C GLU A 176 -1.95 -18.62 14.81
N ALA A 177 -2.65 -19.73 14.55
CA ALA A 177 -4.09 -19.75 14.55
C ALA A 177 -4.60 -19.63 15.98
N GLY A 178 -5.18 -18.50 16.35
CA GLY A 178 -5.71 -18.30 17.68
C GLY A 178 -7.10 -18.91 17.88
N HIS A 179 -7.40 -19.35 19.11
CA HIS A 179 -8.67 -20.01 19.45
C HIS A 179 -9.76 -19.01 19.91
N THR A 180 -9.39 -17.81 20.35
CA THR A 180 -10.37 -16.80 20.79
C THR A 180 -11.12 -16.20 19.61
N TRP A 181 -12.33 -15.70 19.83
CA TRP A 181 -13.09 -15.03 18.79
C TRP A 181 -12.35 -13.83 18.17
N LEU A 182 -11.61 -13.09 18.99
CA LEU A 182 -10.82 -11.95 18.55
C LEU A 182 -9.61 -12.38 17.70
N ALA A 183 -8.95 -13.49 18.08
CA ALA A 183 -7.86 -14.05 17.29
C ALA A 183 -8.34 -14.56 15.92
N ARG A 184 -9.53 -15.19 15.88
CA ARG A 184 -10.18 -15.62 14.61
C ARG A 184 -10.56 -14.42 13.74
N TYR A 185 -11.04 -13.33 14.36
CA TYR A 185 -11.30 -12.09 13.62
C TYR A 185 -10.01 -11.49 13.04
N GLU A 186 -8.96 -11.34 13.86
CA GLU A 186 -7.65 -10.84 13.40
C GLU A 186 -7.05 -11.71 12.31
N GLY A 187 -7.18 -13.03 12.41
CA GLY A 187 -6.73 -13.97 11.38
C GLY A 187 -7.41 -13.75 10.03
N ALA A 188 -8.67 -13.33 10.03
CA ALA A 188 -9.44 -13.11 8.81
C ALA A 188 -9.39 -11.66 8.31
N SER A 189 -9.22 -10.68 9.21
CA SER A 189 -9.38 -9.24 8.90
C SER A 189 -8.31 -8.36 9.52
N SER A 190 -7.07 -8.88 9.64
CA SER A 190 -5.94 -8.08 10.12
C SER A 190 -5.73 -6.86 9.25
N THR A 191 -5.54 -5.70 9.88
CA THR A 191 -5.17 -4.46 9.18
C THR A 191 -3.76 -4.48 8.61
N LEU A 192 -2.95 -5.47 8.98
CA LEU A 192 -1.59 -5.67 8.47
C LEU A 192 -1.57 -6.54 7.20
N ASP A 193 -2.60 -7.36 6.96
CA ASP A 193 -2.69 -8.21 5.77
C ASP A 193 -3.26 -7.41 4.59
N MET A 194 -2.42 -7.13 3.60
CA MET A 194 -2.79 -6.41 2.38
C MET A 194 -3.35 -7.34 1.28
N GLY A 195 -3.57 -8.63 1.59
CA GLY A 195 -4.18 -9.62 0.71
C GLY A 195 -3.17 -10.42 -0.13
N GLN A 196 -3.70 -11.29 -1.00
CA GLN A 196 -2.92 -12.31 -1.73
C GLN A 196 -2.42 -11.86 -3.11
N ARG A 197 -2.61 -10.60 -3.50
CA ARG A 197 -2.26 -10.15 -4.86
C ARG A 197 -1.11 -9.16 -4.84
N PRO A 198 -0.08 -9.35 -5.67
CA PRO A 198 1.00 -8.39 -5.79
C PRO A 198 0.46 -7.03 -6.22
N SER A 199 1.08 -5.96 -5.76
CA SER A 199 0.61 -4.61 -6.05
C SER A 199 1.75 -3.60 -6.05
N ILE A 200 1.55 -2.49 -6.78
CA ILE A 200 2.27 -1.27 -6.51
C ILE A 200 1.64 -0.58 -5.29
N VAL A 201 2.49 -0.09 -4.39
CA VAL A 201 2.06 0.57 -3.16
C VAL A 201 2.04 2.08 -3.38
N ARG A 202 0.86 2.70 -3.21
CA ARG A 202 0.69 4.15 -3.26
C ARG A 202 -0.70 4.56 -2.76
N PRO A 203 -0.90 5.80 -2.28
CA PRO A 203 -2.22 6.28 -1.91
C PRO A 203 -3.26 6.07 -3.01
N GLY A 204 -4.42 5.52 -2.66
CA GLY A 204 -5.51 5.26 -3.60
C GLY A 204 -5.31 4.10 -4.57
N SER A 205 -4.26 3.26 -4.39
CA SER A 205 -4.13 1.97 -5.06
C SER A 205 -4.82 0.85 -4.26
N ARG A 206 -4.75 -0.39 -4.76
CA ARG A 206 -5.26 -1.59 -4.05
C ARG A 206 -4.57 -1.75 -2.70
N VAL A 207 -3.26 -1.54 -2.66
CA VAL A 207 -2.45 -1.53 -1.45
C VAL A 207 -1.98 -0.08 -1.22
N PRO A 208 -2.72 0.71 -0.43
CA PRO A 208 -2.42 2.13 -0.28
C PRO A 208 -1.18 2.40 0.55
N TYR A 209 -0.79 1.48 1.41
CA TYR A 209 0.40 1.49 2.27
C TYR A 209 0.80 0.05 2.58
N VAL A 210 1.96 -0.13 3.18
CA VAL A 210 2.40 -1.40 3.78
C VAL A 210 2.87 -1.14 5.21
N PRO A 211 2.63 -2.10 6.14
CA PRO A 211 3.07 -1.96 7.52
C PRO A 211 4.58 -2.05 7.62
N GLY A 212 5.16 -1.31 8.56
CA GLY A 212 6.59 -1.38 8.91
C GLY A 212 7.00 -2.65 9.66
N ALA A 213 6.07 -3.58 9.85
CA ALA A 213 6.32 -4.87 10.48
C ALA A 213 7.40 -5.69 9.73
N ALA A 214 7.43 -5.58 8.39
CA ALA A 214 8.51 -6.09 7.56
C ALA A 214 8.59 -5.28 6.24
N LEU A 215 9.77 -4.75 5.93
CA LEU A 215 9.98 -3.92 4.75
C LEU A 215 11.45 -3.98 4.33
N VAL A 216 11.74 -4.43 3.10
CA VAL A 216 13.08 -4.32 2.52
C VAL A 216 13.18 -3.02 1.73
N VAL A 217 14.20 -2.22 2.00
CA VAL A 217 14.40 -0.89 1.42
C VAL A 217 15.80 -0.81 0.81
N ARG A 218 15.92 -0.19 -0.36
CA ARG A 218 17.21 0.20 -0.91
C ARG A 218 17.81 1.28 -0.01
N ALA A 219 19.01 1.08 0.53
CA ALA A 219 19.65 2.01 1.47
C ALA A 219 19.70 3.45 0.91
N ALA A 220 20.07 3.61 -0.36
CA ALA A 220 20.07 4.91 -1.04
C ALA A 220 18.69 5.57 -1.17
N ALA A 221 17.59 4.80 -1.05
CA ALA A 221 16.24 5.32 -1.09
C ALA A 221 15.71 5.74 0.29
N ALA A 222 16.25 5.19 1.38
CA ALA A 222 15.79 5.44 2.74
C ALA A 222 15.85 6.93 3.14
N GLY A 223 16.79 7.69 2.55
CA GLY A 223 16.95 9.13 2.81
C GLY A 223 17.15 9.42 4.30
N PRO A 224 16.36 10.32 4.92
CA PRO A 224 16.47 10.64 6.34
C PRO A 224 15.86 9.58 7.26
N GLY A 225 15.48 8.42 6.75
CA GLY A 225 14.85 7.35 7.53
C GLY A 225 13.40 7.63 7.91
N PHE A 226 13.00 7.14 9.07
CA PHE A 226 11.66 7.26 9.64
C PHE A 226 11.46 8.61 10.36
N ALA A 227 10.25 9.14 10.32
CA ALA A 227 9.90 10.37 11.03
C ALA A 227 9.73 10.11 12.53
N GLU A 228 10.67 10.55 13.36
CA GLU A 228 10.71 10.28 14.81
C GLU A 228 9.65 11.05 15.61
N ASP A 229 9.13 12.14 15.04
CA ASP A 229 8.00 12.89 15.59
C ASP A 229 6.65 12.17 15.43
N MET A 230 6.63 11.04 14.71
CA MET A 230 5.47 10.18 14.54
C MET A 230 5.59 8.91 15.39
N ARG A 231 4.71 8.77 16.39
CA ARG A 231 4.64 7.55 17.21
C ARG A 231 3.97 6.37 16.49
N VAL A 232 3.13 6.64 15.49
CA VAL A 232 2.38 5.69 14.69
C VAL A 232 2.21 6.25 13.29
N GLY A 233 2.38 5.40 12.27
CA GLY A 233 2.28 5.76 10.86
C GLY A 233 3.58 6.29 10.26
N GLU A 234 4.69 6.18 10.97
CA GLU A 234 6.03 6.49 10.50
C GLU A 234 6.44 5.63 9.30
N ASP A 235 5.94 4.40 9.26
CA ASP A 235 6.10 3.45 8.18
C ASP A 235 5.31 3.87 6.92
N VAL A 236 4.07 4.27 7.11
CA VAL A 236 3.22 4.80 6.04
C VAL A 236 3.83 6.07 5.46
N ASP A 237 4.33 6.98 6.33
CA ASP A 237 5.03 8.20 5.91
C ASP A 237 6.26 7.88 5.06
N LEU A 238 7.12 6.96 5.51
CA LEU A 238 8.31 6.54 4.75
C LEU A 238 7.92 6.02 3.36
N VAL A 239 6.96 5.09 3.29
CA VAL A 239 6.50 4.47 2.03
C VAL A 239 5.95 5.52 1.06
N TRP A 240 5.20 6.50 1.55
CA TRP A 240 4.64 7.56 0.71
C TRP A 240 5.69 8.58 0.29
N ARG A 241 6.68 8.88 1.14
CA ARG A 241 7.83 9.71 0.76
C ARG A 241 8.68 9.05 -0.33
N LEU A 242 8.94 7.74 -0.23
CA LEU A 242 9.61 6.98 -1.28
C LEU A 242 8.86 7.13 -2.61
N GLY A 243 7.53 6.94 -2.61
CA GLY A 243 6.72 7.11 -3.80
C GLY A 243 6.73 8.55 -4.35
N ALA A 244 6.71 9.56 -3.49
CA ALA A 244 6.77 10.98 -3.87
C ALA A 244 8.14 11.36 -4.46
N SER A 245 9.23 10.73 -3.99
CA SER A 245 10.58 10.90 -4.51
C SER A 245 10.85 10.12 -5.80
N GLY A 246 9.83 9.42 -6.35
CA GLY A 246 9.92 8.71 -7.62
C GLY A 246 10.31 7.24 -7.51
N TRP A 247 10.59 6.73 -6.31
CA TRP A 247 10.83 5.32 -6.10
C TRP A 247 9.56 4.49 -6.25
N ARG A 248 9.69 3.23 -6.68
CA ARG A 248 8.60 2.27 -6.66
C ARG A 248 8.62 1.51 -5.36
N VAL A 249 7.49 1.45 -4.71
CA VAL A 249 7.25 0.55 -3.58
C VAL A 249 6.33 -0.57 -4.06
N ARG A 250 6.73 -1.81 -3.79
CA ARG A 250 5.98 -3.00 -4.20
C ARG A 250 5.55 -3.81 -2.99
N TYR A 251 4.44 -4.50 -3.17
CA TYR A 251 3.93 -5.50 -2.24
C TYR A 251 4.00 -6.86 -2.92
N GLU A 252 4.68 -7.82 -2.29
CA GLU A 252 4.89 -9.17 -2.81
C GLU A 252 4.35 -10.21 -1.80
N PRO A 253 3.14 -10.74 -2.04
CA PRO A 253 2.51 -11.67 -1.11
C PRO A 253 3.08 -13.09 -1.16
N ALA A 254 3.93 -13.45 -2.14
CA ALA A 254 4.64 -14.73 -2.14
C ALA A 254 5.60 -14.85 -0.95
N ALA A 255 6.15 -13.72 -0.49
CA ALA A 255 6.84 -13.65 0.79
C ALA A 255 5.83 -13.46 1.92
N ALA A 256 5.87 -14.31 2.95
CA ALA A 256 5.00 -14.22 4.11
C ALA A 256 5.80 -14.02 5.41
N MET A 257 5.26 -13.17 6.29
CA MET A 257 5.76 -12.94 7.65
C MET A 257 4.67 -13.27 8.65
N GLY A 258 4.95 -14.19 9.57
CA GLY A 258 4.08 -14.46 10.69
C GLY A 258 4.16 -13.30 11.71
N HIS A 259 3.03 -12.75 12.14
CA HIS A 259 2.98 -11.69 13.15
C HIS A 259 2.11 -12.11 14.32
N GLN A 260 2.58 -11.85 15.54
CA GLN A 260 1.84 -12.19 16.75
C GLN A 260 0.76 -11.12 17.04
N HIS A 261 -0.50 -11.49 16.81
CA HIS A 261 -1.62 -10.58 17.04
C HIS A 261 -1.92 -10.37 18.54
N ARG A 262 -2.38 -9.17 18.86
CA ARG A 262 -2.88 -8.84 20.21
C ARG A 262 -4.30 -9.36 20.36
N VAL A 263 -4.50 -10.31 21.25
CA VAL A 263 -5.80 -11.00 21.45
C VAL A 263 -6.54 -10.57 22.71
N ARG A 264 -6.00 -9.64 23.51
CA ARG A 264 -6.68 -9.04 24.65
C ARG A 264 -7.47 -7.81 24.18
N LEU A 265 -8.78 -7.81 24.33
CA LEU A 265 -9.70 -6.79 23.79
C LEU A 265 -9.27 -5.35 24.10
N ARG A 266 -8.89 -5.06 25.37
CA ARG A 266 -8.46 -3.72 25.77
C ARG A 266 -7.20 -3.26 25.03
N GLN A 267 -6.21 -4.13 24.89
CA GLN A 267 -4.95 -3.83 24.17
C GLN A 267 -5.18 -3.70 22.68
N TRP A 268 -6.03 -4.56 22.14
CA TRP A 268 -6.40 -4.54 20.73
C TRP A 268 -7.14 -3.24 20.37
N PHE A 269 -8.16 -2.85 21.16
CA PHE A 269 -8.91 -1.60 20.95
C PHE A 269 -7.99 -0.37 21.08
N ALA A 270 -7.11 -0.34 22.10
CA ALA A 270 -6.12 0.73 22.27
C ALA A 270 -5.22 0.86 21.04
N ARG A 271 -4.79 -0.28 20.46
CA ARG A 271 -3.96 -0.25 19.23
C ARG A 271 -4.73 0.28 18.02
N ARG A 272 -6.03 -0.04 17.87
CA ARG A 272 -6.88 0.54 16.82
C ARG A 272 -7.01 2.05 16.97
N LYS A 273 -7.19 2.51 18.19
CA LYS A 273 -7.19 3.94 18.50
C LYS A 273 -5.86 4.59 18.12
N ASP A 274 -4.73 3.99 18.49
CA ASP A 274 -3.40 4.51 18.15
C ASP A 274 -3.25 4.64 16.63
N TYR A 275 -3.65 3.63 15.84
CA TYR A 275 -3.63 3.72 14.38
C TYR A 275 -4.47 4.89 13.86
N GLY A 276 -5.64 5.13 14.45
CA GLY A 276 -6.48 6.26 14.08
C GLY A 276 -5.81 7.61 14.30
N THR A 277 -5.00 7.78 15.36
CA THR A 277 -4.35 9.06 15.66
C THR A 277 -3.37 9.51 14.59
N SER A 278 -2.79 8.58 13.81
CA SER A 278 -1.86 8.89 12.73
C SER A 278 -2.52 9.59 11.54
N ALA A 279 -3.84 9.45 11.37
CA ALA A 279 -4.56 9.96 10.20
C ALA A 279 -4.36 11.47 9.99
N ALA A 280 -4.39 12.26 11.07
CA ALA A 280 -4.21 13.71 11.00
C ALA A 280 -2.76 14.09 10.63
N ALA A 281 -1.76 13.44 11.22
CA ALA A 281 -0.36 13.68 10.90
C ALA A 281 -0.04 13.30 9.46
N LEU A 282 -0.51 12.13 9.01
CA LEU A 282 -0.34 11.67 7.62
C LEU A 282 -1.03 12.57 6.61
N GLU A 283 -2.25 13.05 6.89
CA GLU A 283 -2.94 13.98 5.98
C GLU A 283 -2.24 15.33 5.86
N LEU A 284 -1.63 15.83 6.94
CA LEU A 284 -0.85 17.07 6.91
C LEU A 284 0.44 16.93 6.11
N ARG A 285 1.12 15.77 6.21
CA ARG A 285 2.35 15.46 5.47
C ARG A 285 2.07 15.08 4.01
N HIS A 286 0.96 14.38 3.76
CA HIS A 286 0.56 13.86 2.46
C HIS A 286 -0.87 14.28 2.10
N PRO A 287 -1.10 15.54 1.71
CA PRO A 287 -2.44 16.08 1.52
C PRO A 287 -3.27 15.30 0.51
N GLY A 288 -4.46 14.87 0.93
CA GLY A 288 -5.39 14.07 0.12
C GLY A 288 -5.12 12.57 0.13
N ALA A 289 -4.11 12.08 0.87
CA ALA A 289 -3.81 10.64 0.96
C ALA A 289 -4.69 9.91 1.99
N VAL A 290 -5.12 10.62 3.03
CA VAL A 290 -5.96 10.04 4.11
C VAL A 290 -7.33 10.69 4.12
N ARG A 291 -8.26 10.10 3.38
CA ARG A 291 -9.65 10.56 3.29
C ARG A 291 -10.60 9.41 3.60
N PRO A 292 -11.70 9.66 4.32
CA PRO A 292 -12.66 8.60 4.65
C PRO A 292 -13.37 8.07 3.42
N LEU A 293 -13.55 8.91 2.40
CA LEU A 293 -14.24 8.56 1.17
C LEU A 293 -13.62 9.28 -0.03
N TYR A 294 -13.33 8.52 -1.08
CA TYR A 294 -12.99 9.02 -2.41
C TYR A 294 -14.14 8.73 -3.35
N ALA A 295 -14.84 9.74 -3.84
CA ALA A 295 -15.98 9.57 -4.73
C ALA A 295 -15.95 10.56 -5.89
N SER A 296 -16.64 10.21 -7.00
CA SER A 296 -16.97 11.22 -8.01
C SER A 296 -18.08 12.11 -7.51
N VAL A 297 -18.12 13.36 -8.00
CA VAL A 297 -19.25 14.26 -7.69
C VAL A 297 -20.58 13.64 -8.09
N TRP A 298 -20.64 12.94 -9.23
CA TRP A 298 -21.84 12.21 -9.68
C TRP A 298 -22.30 11.16 -8.67
N THR A 299 -21.36 10.36 -8.17
CA THR A 299 -21.63 9.34 -7.14
C THR A 299 -22.11 9.99 -5.85
N ALA A 300 -21.47 11.06 -5.40
CA ALA A 300 -21.84 11.75 -4.17
C ALA A 300 -23.24 12.38 -4.26
N VAL A 301 -23.57 13.05 -5.38
CA VAL A 301 -24.89 13.64 -5.60
C VAL A 301 -25.97 12.55 -5.71
N ALA A 302 -25.69 11.43 -6.40
CA ALA A 302 -26.62 10.31 -6.50
C ALA A 302 -26.97 9.72 -5.13
N TRP A 303 -25.96 9.49 -4.28
CA TRP A 303 -26.17 8.99 -2.91
C TRP A 303 -26.86 10.01 -2.00
N LEU A 304 -26.53 11.31 -2.17
CA LEU A 304 -27.20 12.37 -1.42
C LEU A 304 -28.69 12.47 -1.78
N ALA A 305 -29.03 12.42 -3.06
CA ALA A 305 -30.42 12.41 -3.51
C ALA A 305 -31.18 11.22 -2.92
N ALA A 306 -30.60 10.01 -2.96
CA ALA A 306 -31.21 8.83 -2.36
C ALA A 306 -31.40 8.97 -0.84
N ALA A 307 -30.42 9.55 -0.13
CA ALA A 307 -30.50 9.80 1.31
C ALA A 307 -31.59 10.83 1.69
N LEU A 308 -31.85 11.79 0.79
CA LEU A 308 -32.95 12.77 0.95
C LEU A 308 -34.33 12.20 0.60
N GLY A 309 -34.41 10.93 0.19
CA GLY A 309 -35.68 10.26 -0.15
C GLY A 309 -36.04 10.33 -1.64
N HIS A 310 -35.12 10.70 -2.50
CA HIS A 310 -35.28 10.80 -3.96
C HIS A 310 -34.37 9.82 -4.71
N PRO A 311 -34.54 8.48 -4.54
CA PRO A 311 -33.68 7.50 -5.19
C PRO A 311 -33.76 7.53 -6.72
N GLU A 312 -34.94 7.91 -7.28
CA GLU A 312 -35.15 8.12 -8.71
C GLU A 312 -34.30 9.26 -9.26
N ALA A 313 -34.18 10.39 -8.55
CA ALA A 313 -33.29 11.49 -8.91
C ALA A 313 -31.80 11.04 -8.83
N GLY A 314 -31.46 10.24 -7.81
CA GLY A 314 -30.16 9.62 -7.69
C GLY A 314 -29.82 8.70 -8.86
N ALA A 315 -30.79 7.89 -9.33
CA ALA A 315 -30.63 7.02 -10.50
C ALA A 315 -30.41 7.84 -11.80
N VAL A 316 -31.16 8.93 -12.00
CA VAL A 316 -30.98 9.85 -13.13
C VAL A 316 -29.60 10.46 -13.13
N VAL A 317 -29.11 10.95 -11.99
CA VAL A 317 -27.76 11.52 -11.84
C VAL A 317 -26.68 10.47 -12.16
N ALA A 318 -26.82 9.23 -11.64
CA ALA A 318 -25.89 8.14 -11.91
C ALA A 318 -25.89 7.74 -13.40
N GLY A 319 -27.07 7.68 -14.03
CA GLY A 319 -27.26 7.43 -15.46
C GLY A 319 -26.61 8.50 -16.33
N THR A 320 -26.83 9.77 -16.01
CA THR A 320 -26.20 10.91 -16.69
C THR A 320 -24.67 10.85 -16.59
N GLY A 321 -24.14 10.60 -15.39
CA GLY A 321 -22.69 10.41 -15.20
C GLY A 321 -22.13 9.25 -16.00
N THR A 322 -22.88 8.14 -16.11
CA THR A 322 -22.52 6.97 -16.92
C THR A 322 -22.50 7.31 -18.42
N ALA A 323 -23.51 8.00 -18.93
CA ALA A 323 -23.58 8.43 -20.34
C ALA A 323 -22.45 9.38 -20.70
N LEU A 324 -22.13 10.35 -19.84
CA LEU A 324 -20.99 11.25 -20.04
C LEU A 324 -19.65 10.52 -20.05
N LEU A 325 -19.49 9.51 -19.21
CA LEU A 325 -18.31 8.66 -19.22
C LEU A 325 -18.25 7.81 -20.48
N ALA A 326 -19.36 7.23 -20.94
CA ALA A 326 -19.43 6.45 -22.18
C ALA A 326 -19.04 7.31 -23.38
N ARG A 327 -19.56 8.54 -23.49
CA ARG A 327 -19.16 9.51 -24.54
C ARG A 327 -17.66 9.81 -24.51
N ARG A 328 -17.07 9.97 -23.33
CA ARG A 328 -15.62 10.19 -23.17
C ARG A 328 -14.80 8.97 -23.58
N LEU A 329 -15.22 7.78 -23.19
CA LEU A 329 -14.57 6.53 -23.52
C LEU A 329 -14.64 6.24 -25.03
N ALA A 330 -15.77 6.51 -25.69
CA ALA A 330 -15.91 6.36 -27.14
C ALA A 330 -14.86 7.15 -27.92
N ARG A 331 -14.54 8.38 -27.45
CA ARG A 331 -13.44 9.18 -28.05
C ARG A 331 -12.07 8.53 -27.84
N VAL A 332 -11.83 7.92 -26.66
CA VAL A 332 -10.56 7.26 -26.35
C VAL A 332 -10.40 5.95 -27.12
N THR A 333 -11.49 5.19 -27.29
CA THR A 333 -11.47 3.92 -28.03
C THR A 333 -11.44 4.11 -29.55
N GLY A 334 -11.71 5.32 -30.04
CA GLY A 334 -11.82 5.62 -31.47
C GLY A 334 -13.18 5.22 -32.05
N GLU A 335 -14.15 4.90 -31.20
CA GLU A 335 -15.53 4.64 -31.58
C GLU A 335 -16.25 5.98 -31.81
N GLY A 336 -17.03 6.09 -32.90
CA GLY A 336 -17.87 7.27 -33.14
C GLY A 336 -19.00 7.41 -32.11
N TRP A 337 -19.58 8.58 -31.99
CA TRP A 337 -20.75 8.86 -31.14
C TRP A 337 -21.91 9.44 -31.97
N PRO A 338 -23.18 9.07 -31.72
CA PRO A 338 -23.70 8.12 -30.71
C PRO A 338 -23.49 6.65 -31.09
N ARG A 339 -23.45 5.77 -30.09
CA ARG A 339 -23.29 4.32 -30.25
C ARG A 339 -24.37 3.56 -29.47
N PRO A 340 -24.77 2.33 -29.92
CA PRO A 340 -25.67 1.47 -29.18
C PRO A 340 -25.18 1.20 -27.75
N ALA A 341 -26.10 0.98 -26.83
CA ALA A 341 -25.81 0.68 -25.42
C ALA A 341 -24.89 -0.56 -25.23
N GLY A 342 -24.86 -1.48 -26.19
CA GLY A 342 -24.00 -2.67 -26.18
C GLY A 342 -22.54 -2.43 -26.62
N SER A 343 -22.14 -1.21 -27.01
CA SER A 343 -20.76 -0.92 -27.41
C SER A 343 -19.76 -1.08 -26.26
N ALA A 344 -18.48 -1.28 -26.60
CA ALA A 344 -17.41 -1.43 -25.60
C ALA A 344 -17.32 -0.22 -24.66
N ALA A 345 -17.49 1.00 -25.19
CA ALA A 345 -17.49 2.22 -24.40
C ALA A 345 -18.65 2.26 -23.38
N TRP A 346 -19.85 1.84 -23.78
CA TRP A 346 -21.02 1.77 -22.89
C TRP A 346 -20.85 0.68 -21.82
N ARG A 347 -20.41 -0.54 -22.20
CA ARG A 347 -20.17 -1.62 -21.24
C ARG A 347 -19.13 -1.20 -20.19
N LEU A 348 -18.07 -0.54 -20.61
CA LEU A 348 -17.03 -0.06 -19.70
C LEU A 348 -17.52 1.08 -18.80
N ALA A 349 -18.29 2.03 -19.34
CA ALA A 349 -18.89 3.12 -18.58
C ALA A 349 -19.90 2.61 -17.55
N ALA A 350 -20.77 1.67 -17.93
CA ALA A 350 -21.72 1.05 -17.04
C ALA A 350 -21.04 0.33 -15.86
N ARG A 351 -19.94 -0.40 -16.14
CA ARG A 351 -19.14 -1.04 -15.07
C ARG A 351 -18.44 -0.02 -14.17
N GLN A 352 -17.85 1.05 -14.74
CA GLN A 352 -17.05 1.99 -13.96
C GLN A 352 -17.90 3.05 -13.25
N ALA A 353 -18.88 3.64 -13.89
CA ALA A 353 -19.72 4.68 -13.28
C ALA A 353 -20.97 4.10 -12.63
N GLY A 354 -21.73 3.28 -13.35
CA GLY A 354 -22.94 2.63 -12.81
C GLY A 354 -22.59 1.67 -11.67
N GLY A 355 -21.83 0.63 -11.97
CA GLY A 355 -21.36 -0.33 -10.97
C GLY A 355 -20.50 0.32 -9.88
N GLY A 356 -19.69 1.33 -10.22
CA GLY A 356 -18.90 2.11 -9.26
C GLY A 356 -19.75 2.92 -8.30
N THR A 357 -20.89 3.46 -8.74
CA THR A 357 -21.84 4.17 -7.87
C THR A 357 -22.48 3.22 -6.87
N LEU A 358 -22.88 2.03 -7.30
CA LEU A 358 -23.40 1.00 -6.40
C LEU A 358 -22.32 0.47 -5.44
N ALA A 359 -21.15 0.16 -5.96
CA ALA A 359 -20.02 -0.30 -5.16
C ALA A 359 -19.54 0.74 -4.13
N ALA A 360 -19.85 2.03 -4.33
CA ALA A 360 -19.54 3.09 -3.36
C ALA A 360 -20.29 2.93 -2.03
N ALA A 361 -21.35 2.10 -1.96
CA ALA A 361 -22.02 1.76 -0.70
C ALA A 361 -21.03 1.16 0.33
N ARG A 362 -20.13 0.27 -0.08
CA ARG A 362 -19.13 -0.32 0.85
C ARG A 362 -18.19 0.74 1.44
N PRO A 363 -17.45 1.56 0.66
CA PRO A 363 -16.60 2.61 1.23
C PRO A 363 -17.38 3.71 1.95
N LEU A 364 -18.62 4.01 1.55
CA LEU A 364 -19.50 4.94 2.26
C LEU A 364 -19.89 4.39 3.64
N GLY A 365 -20.31 3.12 3.71
CA GLY A 365 -20.60 2.45 4.98
C GLY A 365 -19.37 2.42 5.90
N SER A 366 -18.19 2.09 5.35
CA SER A 366 -16.93 2.16 6.11
C SER A 366 -16.58 3.58 6.57
N ALA A 367 -16.83 4.60 5.76
CA ALA A 367 -16.61 5.99 6.18
C ALA A 367 -17.56 6.39 7.32
N ILE A 368 -18.82 5.94 7.28
CA ILE A 368 -19.79 6.16 8.34
C ILE A 368 -19.35 5.47 9.62
N SER A 369 -19.00 4.18 9.60
CA SER A 369 -18.61 3.43 10.81
C SER A 369 -17.24 3.85 11.35
N ARG A 370 -16.25 4.14 10.50
CA ARG A 370 -14.87 4.45 10.90
C ARG A 370 -14.62 5.92 11.22
N VAL A 371 -15.40 6.85 10.68
CA VAL A 371 -15.12 8.29 10.82
C VAL A 371 -16.35 9.09 11.20
N TRP A 372 -17.49 8.85 10.56
CA TRP A 372 -18.67 9.73 10.66
C TRP A 372 -19.73 9.25 11.62
N TRP A 373 -19.55 8.11 12.34
CA TRP A 373 -20.55 7.63 13.29
C TRP A 373 -20.91 8.65 14.40
N PRO A 374 -19.99 9.55 14.88
CA PRO A 374 -20.36 10.58 15.85
C PRO A 374 -21.40 11.58 15.31
N LEU A 375 -21.53 11.69 13.98
CA LEU A 375 -22.54 12.51 13.31
C LEU A 375 -23.74 11.66 12.85
N ALA A 376 -23.48 10.44 12.36
CA ALA A 376 -24.50 9.56 11.81
C ALA A 376 -25.47 9.04 12.88
N LEU A 377 -24.96 8.72 14.09
CA LEU A 377 -25.79 8.22 15.18
C LEU A 377 -26.82 9.27 15.68
N PRO A 378 -26.44 10.52 16.01
CA PRO A 378 -27.41 11.57 16.34
C PRO A 378 -28.40 11.83 15.21
N ALA A 379 -27.94 11.82 13.94
CA ALA A 379 -28.83 11.97 12.78
C ALA A 379 -29.86 10.84 12.68
N ALA A 380 -29.48 9.59 12.96
CA ALA A 380 -30.39 8.45 12.99
C ALA A 380 -31.40 8.54 14.17
N VAL A 381 -31.00 9.11 15.30
CA VAL A 381 -31.88 9.34 16.44
C VAL A 381 -32.92 10.42 16.10
N ALA A 382 -32.47 11.55 15.56
CA ALA A 382 -33.30 12.70 15.24
C ALA A 382 -34.24 12.47 14.04
N VAL A 383 -33.77 11.73 13.01
CA VAL A 383 -34.50 11.56 11.75
C VAL A 383 -34.80 10.08 11.52
N ARG A 384 -36.04 9.65 11.87
CA ARG A 384 -36.46 8.24 11.81
C ARG A 384 -36.24 7.58 10.43
N ARG A 385 -36.48 8.31 9.34
CA ARG A 385 -36.27 7.80 7.96
C ARG A 385 -34.82 7.43 7.63
N LEU A 386 -33.85 7.94 8.35
CA LEU A 386 -32.42 7.61 8.12
C LEU A 386 -31.99 6.33 8.84
N ARG A 387 -32.79 5.79 9.78
CA ARG A 387 -32.37 4.64 10.61
C ARG A 387 -32.09 3.40 9.77
N LEU A 388 -33.00 2.98 8.92
CA LEU A 388 -32.84 1.80 8.09
C LEU A 388 -31.72 1.95 7.05
N PRO A 389 -31.64 3.05 6.26
CA PRO A 389 -30.52 3.25 5.33
C PRO A 389 -29.15 3.28 6.01
N LEU A 390 -29.01 3.96 7.14
CA LEU A 390 -27.74 4.01 7.89
C LEU A 390 -27.40 2.65 8.48
N ALA A 391 -28.37 1.93 9.06
CA ALA A 391 -28.15 0.57 9.54
C ALA A 391 -27.72 -0.37 8.41
N ALA A 392 -28.35 -0.31 7.26
CA ALA A 392 -27.98 -1.11 6.09
C ALA A 392 -26.56 -0.77 5.61
N LEU A 393 -26.21 0.53 5.50
CA LEU A 393 -24.88 0.96 5.09
C LEU A 393 -23.78 0.54 6.07
N VAL A 394 -24.06 0.48 7.37
CA VAL A 394 -23.10 0.11 8.40
C VAL A 394 -22.96 -1.40 8.55
N LEU A 395 -24.08 -2.15 8.44
CA LEU A 395 -24.10 -3.60 8.69
C LEU A 395 -23.83 -4.45 7.43
N ALA A 396 -24.29 -3.99 6.26
CA ALA A 396 -24.11 -4.78 5.04
C ALA A 396 -22.64 -4.99 4.66
N PRO A 397 -21.71 -3.99 4.72
CA PRO A 397 -20.32 -4.22 4.38
C PRO A 397 -19.63 -5.31 5.20
N PRO A 398 -19.71 -5.34 6.55
CA PRO A 398 -19.10 -6.40 7.33
C PRO A 398 -19.79 -7.77 7.13
N LEU A 399 -21.08 -7.83 6.87
CA LEU A 399 -21.78 -9.07 6.55
C LEU A 399 -21.34 -9.63 5.20
N LEU A 400 -21.23 -8.79 4.17
CA LEU A 400 -20.71 -9.19 2.87
C LEU A 400 -19.24 -9.62 2.96
N ASP A 401 -18.43 -8.93 3.76
CA ASP A 401 -17.02 -9.30 3.99
C ASP A 401 -16.92 -10.67 4.68
N TRP A 402 -17.81 -10.96 5.63
CA TRP A 402 -17.93 -12.27 6.26
C TRP A 402 -18.31 -13.36 5.25
N LEU A 403 -19.29 -13.11 4.39
CA LEU A 403 -19.71 -14.05 3.33
C LEU A 403 -18.58 -14.33 2.33
N ASP A 404 -17.82 -13.30 1.97
CA ASP A 404 -16.70 -13.40 1.01
C ASP A 404 -15.52 -14.20 1.62
N ARG A 405 -15.19 -13.97 2.91
CA ARG A 405 -14.01 -14.56 3.58
C ARG A 405 -14.30 -15.88 4.27
N ARG A 406 -15.55 -16.10 4.69
CA ARG A 406 -16.00 -17.28 5.47
C ARG A 406 -15.03 -17.64 6.61
N PRO A 407 -14.72 -16.71 7.51
CA PRO A 407 -13.81 -16.99 8.62
C PRO A 407 -14.43 -18.01 9.58
N PRO A 408 -13.61 -18.73 10.39
CA PRO A 408 -14.09 -19.65 11.41
C PRO A 408 -14.66 -18.91 12.63
N LEU A 409 -15.60 -17.99 12.38
CA LEU A 409 -16.29 -17.13 13.35
C LEU A 409 -17.72 -16.88 12.86
N ASP A 410 -18.69 -16.90 13.75
CA ASP A 410 -20.08 -16.60 13.41
C ASP A 410 -20.27 -15.14 12.95
N PRO A 411 -21.32 -14.87 12.12
CA PRO A 411 -21.49 -13.53 11.55
C PRO A 411 -21.75 -12.45 12.60
N ALA A 412 -22.43 -12.75 13.70
CA ALA A 412 -22.73 -11.76 14.73
C ALA A 412 -21.47 -11.28 15.44
N ARG A 413 -20.59 -12.21 15.87
CA ARG A 413 -19.29 -11.87 16.47
C ARG A 413 -18.37 -11.19 15.48
N TYR A 414 -18.39 -11.60 14.21
CA TYR A 414 -17.59 -10.95 13.17
C TYR A 414 -18.02 -9.48 12.96
N VAL A 415 -19.31 -9.21 12.81
CA VAL A 415 -19.86 -7.87 12.67
C VAL A 415 -19.55 -7.02 13.93
N ALA A 416 -19.76 -7.57 15.13
CA ALA A 416 -19.45 -6.88 16.38
C ALA A 416 -17.95 -6.51 16.47
N ALA A 417 -17.04 -7.45 16.14
CA ALA A 417 -15.62 -7.19 16.10
C ALA A 417 -15.28 -6.08 15.08
N ARG A 418 -15.88 -6.12 13.89
CA ARG A 418 -15.66 -5.10 12.87
C ARG A 418 -16.12 -3.72 13.31
N LEU A 419 -17.28 -3.61 13.93
CA LEU A 419 -17.79 -2.34 14.46
C LEU A 419 -16.92 -1.80 15.61
N LEU A 420 -16.42 -2.68 16.49
CA LEU A 420 -15.46 -2.31 17.53
C LEU A 420 -14.11 -1.84 16.95
N ASP A 421 -13.61 -2.50 15.89
CA ASP A 421 -12.41 -2.08 15.15
C ASP A 421 -12.60 -0.67 14.59
N ASP A 422 -13.71 -0.46 13.88
CA ASP A 422 -14.05 0.83 13.28
C ASP A 422 -14.24 1.92 14.36
N ALA A 423 -14.88 1.60 15.50
CA ALA A 423 -15.05 2.53 16.61
C ALA A 423 -13.71 2.91 17.25
N GLY A 424 -12.83 1.94 17.50
CA GLY A 424 -11.50 2.20 18.04
C GLY A 424 -10.69 3.12 17.13
N TYR A 425 -10.66 2.81 15.82
CA TYR A 425 -10.00 3.65 14.83
C TYR A 425 -10.60 5.07 14.78
N SER A 426 -11.93 5.19 14.80
CA SER A 426 -12.62 6.47 14.78
C SER A 426 -12.23 7.37 15.95
N VAL A 427 -12.26 6.83 17.18
CA VAL A 427 -11.82 7.58 18.38
C VAL A 427 -10.42 8.15 18.16
N GLY A 428 -9.51 7.34 17.60
CA GLY A 428 -8.16 7.79 17.25
C GLY A 428 -8.14 8.91 16.21
N VAL A 429 -8.91 8.79 15.12
CA VAL A 429 -9.00 9.82 14.08
C VAL A 429 -9.46 11.16 14.65
N TRP A 430 -10.54 11.15 15.41
CA TRP A 430 -11.06 12.38 16.05
C TRP A 430 -10.07 12.97 17.06
N GLN A 431 -9.43 12.13 17.88
CA GLN A 431 -8.37 12.56 18.80
C GLN A 431 -7.18 13.17 18.03
N GLY A 432 -6.71 12.53 16.96
CA GLY A 432 -5.63 13.04 16.12
C GLY A 432 -5.99 14.36 15.46
N CYS A 433 -7.23 14.50 14.98
CA CYS A 433 -7.75 15.74 14.41
C CYS A 433 -7.77 16.89 15.42
N ALA A 434 -8.23 16.63 16.66
CA ALA A 434 -8.25 17.61 17.73
C ALA A 434 -6.81 18.03 18.13
N THR A 435 -5.92 17.06 18.33
CA THR A 435 -4.52 17.31 18.73
C THR A 435 -3.76 18.12 17.66
N ARG A 436 -3.96 17.80 16.38
CA ARG A 436 -3.30 18.48 15.25
C ARG A 436 -4.09 19.66 14.69
N ARG A 437 -5.23 20.00 15.29
CA ARG A 437 -6.12 21.13 14.91
C ARG A 437 -6.47 21.10 13.42
N THR A 438 -6.86 19.94 12.89
CA THR A 438 -7.24 19.75 11.49
C THR A 438 -8.48 18.88 11.37
N VAL A 439 -9.39 19.25 10.46
CA VAL A 439 -10.57 18.46 10.11
C VAL A 439 -10.42 17.71 8.78
N ARG A 440 -9.28 17.84 8.12
CA ARG A 440 -9.06 17.27 6.78
C ARG A 440 -9.31 15.76 6.70
N PRO A 441 -8.89 14.92 7.67
CA PRO A 441 -9.18 13.48 7.65
C PRO A 441 -10.66 13.12 7.82
N LEU A 442 -11.50 14.09 8.22
CA LEU A 442 -12.95 13.88 8.38
C LEU A 442 -13.71 14.20 7.09
N LEU A 443 -13.08 14.89 6.13
CA LEU A 443 -13.74 15.36 4.92
C LEU A 443 -13.56 14.36 3.76
N PRO A 444 -14.62 14.08 2.98
CA PRO A 444 -14.49 13.27 1.77
C PRO A 444 -13.66 14.01 0.71
N LEU A 445 -13.01 13.27 -0.17
CA LEU A 445 -12.38 13.82 -1.38
C LEU A 445 -13.29 13.58 -2.58
N LEU A 446 -13.98 14.62 -3.01
CA LEU A 446 -14.84 14.58 -4.19
C LEU A 446 -14.02 14.96 -5.43
N ARG A 447 -13.95 14.05 -6.40
CA ARG A 447 -13.26 14.27 -7.68
C ARG A 447 -14.25 14.83 -8.69
N GLY A 448 -14.09 16.11 -9.04
CA GLY A 448 -14.77 16.76 -10.16
C GLY A 448 -14.14 16.39 -11.52
N ARG A 449 -14.68 16.94 -12.62
CA ARG A 449 -14.08 16.82 -13.96
C ARG A 449 -12.65 17.38 -13.96
N GLY A 450 -11.66 16.54 -14.26
CA GLY A 450 -10.42 17.02 -14.86
C GLY A 450 -9.24 17.35 -13.95
N LEU A 451 -9.21 16.97 -12.66
CA LEU A 451 -7.92 16.95 -11.97
C LEU A 451 -7.11 15.73 -12.44
N PRO A 452 -6.12 15.91 -13.31
CA PRO A 452 -5.15 14.86 -13.58
C PRO A 452 -4.43 14.57 -12.25
N HIS A 453 -3.96 13.34 -12.07
CA HIS A 453 -3.05 12.95 -10.99
C HIS A 453 -1.71 13.73 -11.03
N ARG A 454 -1.73 15.06 -11.20
CA ARG A 454 -0.54 15.88 -11.42
C ARG A 454 0.32 16.07 -10.18
N HIS A 455 -0.19 15.71 -8.99
CA HIS A 455 0.55 15.92 -7.74
C HIS A 455 1.01 14.66 -7.01
N LEU A 456 0.70 13.43 -7.51
CA LEU A 456 1.10 12.21 -6.80
C LEU A 456 2.20 11.39 -7.48
N CYS A 457 2.71 11.75 -8.65
CA CYS A 457 3.92 11.20 -9.28
C CYS A 457 4.13 11.86 -10.64
N ARG A 458 4.86 12.95 -10.70
CA ARG A 458 5.72 13.26 -11.84
C ARG A 458 7.13 12.93 -11.40
N PRO A 459 7.75 11.86 -11.88
CA PRO A 459 9.20 11.81 -11.84
C PRO A 459 9.69 12.99 -12.70
N ARG A 460 10.37 13.94 -12.11
CA ARG A 460 11.27 14.81 -12.86
C ARG A 460 12.42 13.90 -13.31
N LEU A 461 12.27 13.31 -14.46
CA LEU A 461 13.40 12.77 -15.20
C LEU A 461 14.15 13.99 -15.74
N ASN A 462 15.17 14.42 -15.05
CA ASN A 462 16.23 15.18 -15.66
C ASN A 462 16.91 14.26 -16.68
N SER A 463 17.11 14.76 -17.88
CA SER A 463 17.71 14.07 -19.00
C SER A 463 19.23 13.87 -18.87
N ALA A 464 19.78 13.90 -17.65
CA ALA A 464 21.17 13.56 -17.36
C ALA A 464 21.21 12.82 -16.03
N GLY A 465 21.67 11.58 -16.04
CA GLY A 465 21.88 10.74 -14.87
C GLY A 465 23.09 11.19 -14.05
N THR A 466 22.99 12.31 -13.35
CA THR A 466 23.95 12.71 -12.31
C THR A 466 23.22 13.57 -11.27
N MET A 467 23.26 13.14 -10.02
CA MET A 467 22.87 13.95 -8.87
C MET A 467 23.95 15.01 -8.67
N THR A 468 23.61 16.30 -8.84
CA THR A 468 24.43 17.38 -8.31
C THR A 468 23.79 17.91 -7.04
N SER A 469 24.49 17.75 -5.92
CA SER A 469 24.27 18.50 -4.70
C SER A 469 24.75 19.94 -4.94
N SER A 470 23.88 20.92 -4.71
CA SER A 470 24.26 22.33 -4.66
C SER A 470 25.08 22.58 -3.38
N GLY A 471 26.36 22.80 -3.56
CA GLY A 471 27.26 23.32 -2.56
C GLY A 471 28.36 24.08 -3.30
N ASP A 472 28.35 25.40 -3.19
CA ASP A 472 29.38 26.31 -3.69
C ASP A 472 30.79 25.90 -3.23
N SER A 473 31.70 25.71 -4.17
CA SER A 473 33.10 26.14 -4.06
C SER A 473 33.83 25.92 -5.39
N SER A 474 34.37 27.03 -5.87
CA SER A 474 35.33 27.21 -6.97
C SER A 474 36.50 26.25 -6.94
N TRP A 475 36.77 25.52 -8.03
CA TRP A 475 38.12 25.07 -8.40
C TRP A 475 38.23 24.92 -9.92
N THR A 476 39.37 25.37 -10.41
CA THR A 476 39.82 25.57 -11.77
C THR A 476 40.00 24.27 -12.58
N GLU A 477 39.81 24.41 -13.91
CA GLU A 477 40.09 23.41 -14.95
C GLU A 477 41.57 22.99 -14.99
N GLU A 478 41.80 21.68 -15.01
CA GLU A 478 42.96 21.08 -15.69
C GLU A 478 42.51 19.80 -16.43
N ARG A 479 42.74 19.78 -17.75
CA ARG A 479 42.58 18.60 -18.60
C ARG A 479 43.83 17.73 -18.52
N PRO A 480 43.69 16.42 -18.50
CA PRO A 480 44.68 15.53 -19.09
C PRO A 480 44.15 14.69 -20.25
N SER A 481 45.07 14.49 -21.17
CA SER A 481 45.10 13.86 -22.46
C SER A 481 44.58 12.40 -22.51
N ALA A 482 44.12 12.05 -23.72
CA ALA A 482 43.68 10.73 -24.15
C ALA A 482 44.77 9.65 -24.04
N SER A 483 44.41 8.46 -23.49
CA SER A 483 45.02 7.20 -23.85
C SER A 483 44.11 5.99 -23.62
N ARG A 484 43.99 5.20 -24.68
CA ARG A 484 43.64 3.76 -24.80
C ARG A 484 42.30 3.26 -24.28
N VAL A 485 41.49 2.91 -25.26
CA VAL A 485 40.31 2.04 -25.18
C VAL A 485 40.79 0.59 -25.03
N GLU A 486 40.50 -0.03 -23.87
CA GLU A 486 40.43 -1.47 -23.73
C GLU A 486 38.99 -1.92 -23.72
N SER A 487 38.70 -2.88 -24.58
CA SER A 487 37.36 -3.43 -24.80
C SER A 487 36.89 -4.26 -23.63
N MET A 488 35.83 -3.79 -22.94
CA MET A 488 35.07 -4.58 -21.98
C MET A 488 33.99 -5.40 -22.67
N PRO A 489 33.71 -6.64 -22.26
CA PRO A 489 32.67 -7.47 -22.83
C PRO A 489 31.28 -6.92 -22.50
N PRO A 490 30.24 -7.23 -23.30
CA PRO A 490 28.91 -6.65 -23.18
C PRO A 490 28.23 -7.07 -21.88
N ARG A 491 27.76 -6.09 -21.10
CA ARG A 491 26.95 -6.29 -19.91
C ARG A 491 25.65 -7.01 -20.27
N SER A 492 25.37 -8.12 -19.63
CA SER A 492 24.14 -8.89 -19.73
C SER A 492 22.91 -8.02 -19.50
N THR A 493 22.03 -7.95 -20.49
CA THR A 493 20.74 -7.30 -20.38
C THR A 493 19.82 -8.14 -19.49
N SER A 494 19.44 -7.60 -18.34
CA SER A 494 18.42 -8.20 -17.49
C SER A 494 17.10 -8.32 -18.26
N LYS A 495 16.61 -9.56 -18.41
CA LYS A 495 15.32 -9.86 -19.06
C LYS A 495 14.20 -9.66 -18.04
N THR A 496 13.34 -8.67 -18.27
CA THR A 496 12.12 -8.45 -17.47
C THR A 496 10.92 -9.01 -18.22
N PHE A 497 10.19 -9.91 -17.58
CA PHE A 497 8.94 -10.47 -18.11
C PHE A 497 7.72 -9.80 -17.44
N LEU A 498 6.56 -9.86 -18.08
CA LEU A 498 5.31 -9.30 -17.58
C LEU A 498 4.23 -10.38 -17.45
N THR A 499 3.57 -10.45 -16.31
CA THR A 499 2.33 -11.21 -16.16
C THR A 499 1.12 -10.27 -16.18
N PRO A 500 -0.02 -10.68 -16.75
CA PRO A 500 -1.24 -9.91 -16.66
C PRO A 500 -1.74 -9.88 -15.21
N ALA A 501 -2.24 -8.73 -14.77
CA ALA A 501 -3.13 -8.73 -13.63
C ALA A 501 -4.39 -9.48 -14.04
N GLU A 502 -4.73 -10.56 -13.37
CA GLU A 502 -5.99 -11.27 -13.63
C GLU A 502 -7.16 -10.30 -13.68
N PRO A 503 -8.04 -10.38 -14.69
CA PRO A 503 -9.29 -9.66 -14.65
C PRO A 503 -10.04 -10.08 -13.39
N LEU A 504 -10.69 -9.13 -12.72
CA LEU A 504 -11.63 -9.42 -11.66
C LEU A 504 -12.61 -10.48 -12.18
N ALA A 505 -12.38 -11.74 -11.86
CA ALA A 505 -13.38 -12.77 -12.05
C ALA A 505 -14.59 -12.34 -11.20
N ALA A 506 -15.67 -12.04 -11.87
CA ALA A 506 -16.98 -12.15 -11.25
C ALA A 506 -17.05 -13.57 -10.72
N SER A 507 -17.12 -13.75 -9.42
CA SER A 507 -17.40 -15.05 -8.81
C SER A 507 -18.64 -15.61 -9.50
N PRO A 508 -18.60 -16.81 -10.06
CA PRO A 508 -19.82 -17.47 -10.45
C PRO A 508 -20.61 -17.74 -9.16
N HIS A 509 -21.87 -17.37 -9.18
CA HIS A 509 -22.85 -17.84 -8.22
C HIS A 509 -22.83 -19.38 -8.19
N ARG A 510 -22.51 -19.97 -7.06
CA ARG A 510 -23.21 -21.09 -6.42
C ARG A 510 -23.04 -20.96 -4.92
#